data_ca10fb008efaf577901bdd1135dee88d
#
_entry.id   ca10fb008efaf577901bdd1135dee88d
#
_cell.length_a   1.000
_cell.length_b   1.000
_cell.length_c   1.000
_cell.angle_alpha   90.00
_cell.angle_beta   90.00
_cell.angle_gamma   90.00
#
_symmetry.space_group_name_H-M   'P 1'
#
loop_
_entity.id
_entity.type
_entity.pdbx_description
1 polymer ?
#
loop_
_entity_poly.entity_id
_entity_poly.type
_entity_poly.pdbx_seq_one_letter_code
_entity_poly.pdbx_strand_id
1 'polypeptide(L)'
;MPIAHPNESQSNDIRSRVAAVEPACLRTFTPSLAVIAKSAGSYHWTPEGRKLADFSSGVLVANLGHNPTLWWKRVGRYMGWESAADDAPFTAAAPLTAYNAVTELETLASERLVSCLRGEQGGQRMEQVLWAASGSEAIQKALWAALDRRPGSDIILATRRGFHGKKGLAGAITGSEQDADRDSRVRFLSFPLEQCSSVESRRQPLDLAPFERELDALWQEFGPRICCLATEPYLGGGGSYHPQPEYLQLLQKFCRQHDIVFLLDEIQSNFGRTGHLFAYTTYGLEPDLVVLGKGLGNGVPVAAAVGRADLFAAMRYGEGSDTWSANPLSCAAVLATLDEFAASDVMAQARELAQVIERGLLRLTELPAVSAVRGEGLVWGVECAAVGARSAEDVAIECVRRCYLGDDRGRAIHLLGPLAGKVLRVSPPLTMPLNEAADYLDAMYGLLATIAS
;
A
#
# COMPACT_ATOMS: atom_id res chain seq x y z
N MET A 1 4.88 16.40 24.94
CA MET A 1 4.11 17.63 24.67
C MET A 1 3.32 17.43 23.39
N PRO A 2 2.11 18.00 23.26
CA PRO A 2 1.38 17.93 21.99
C PRO A 2 2.21 18.59 20.88
N ILE A 3 2.17 18.01 19.67
CA ILE A 3 2.84 18.58 18.51
C ILE A 3 2.16 19.91 18.16
N ALA A 4 2.96 20.98 18.11
CA ALA A 4 2.51 22.31 17.70
C ALA A 4 3.52 22.93 16.74
N HIS A 5 3.04 23.67 15.75
CA HIS A 5 3.89 24.36 14.80
C HIS A 5 3.66 25.88 14.85
N PRO A 6 4.71 26.69 14.61
CA PRO A 6 4.57 28.14 14.58
C PRO A 6 3.64 28.55 13.42
N ASN A 7 2.91 29.65 13.62
CA ASN A 7 1.99 30.24 12.65
C ASN A 7 0.79 29.32 12.21
N GLU A 8 0.47 28.30 13.00
CA GLU A 8 -0.62 27.35 12.75
C GLU A 8 -1.66 27.36 13.88
N SER A 9 -2.22 28.53 14.22
CA SER A 9 -3.14 28.68 15.36
C SER A 9 -4.38 27.79 15.25
N GLN A 10 -5.02 27.71 14.06
CA GLN A 10 -6.21 26.89 13.82
C GLN A 10 -5.86 25.39 13.86
N SER A 11 -4.77 25.00 13.19
CA SER A 11 -4.29 23.62 13.19
C SER A 11 -3.88 23.17 14.59
N ASN A 12 -3.24 24.03 15.39
CA ASN A 12 -2.85 23.70 16.76
C ASN A 12 -4.07 23.55 17.68
N ASP A 13 -5.13 24.36 17.50
CA ASP A 13 -6.42 24.16 18.17
C ASP A 13 -7.03 22.81 17.82
N ILE A 14 -7.08 22.46 16.52
CA ILE A 14 -7.61 21.17 16.06
C ILE A 14 -6.79 20.00 16.65
N ARG A 15 -5.45 20.08 16.67
CA ARG A 15 -4.58 19.06 17.32
C ARG A 15 -4.92 18.87 18.78
N SER A 16 -5.13 19.98 19.51
CA SER A 16 -5.50 19.93 20.92
C SER A 16 -6.86 19.30 21.15
N ARG A 17 -7.85 19.66 20.33
CA ARG A 17 -9.22 19.12 20.41
C ARG A 17 -9.25 17.64 20.08
N VAL A 18 -8.54 17.19 19.03
CA VAL A 18 -8.43 15.76 18.67
C VAL A 18 -7.79 14.98 19.81
N ALA A 19 -6.70 15.51 20.41
CA ALA A 19 -6.03 14.85 21.54
C ALA A 19 -6.93 14.70 22.79
N ALA A 20 -7.95 15.54 22.93
CA ALA A 20 -8.91 15.45 24.03
C ALA A 20 -9.99 14.37 23.84
N VAL A 21 -10.28 13.97 22.60
CA VAL A 21 -11.41 13.06 22.28
C VAL A 21 -11.00 11.75 21.61
N GLU A 22 -9.78 11.66 21.06
CA GLU A 22 -9.26 10.45 20.43
C GLU A 22 -8.02 9.93 21.17
N PRO A 23 -7.96 8.62 21.47
CA PRO A 23 -6.79 8.04 22.12
C PRO A 23 -5.59 8.03 21.16
N ALA A 24 -4.38 8.26 21.71
CA ALA A 24 -3.14 8.30 20.91
C ALA A 24 -2.87 7.01 20.12
N CYS A 25 -3.37 5.85 20.59
CA CYS A 25 -3.21 4.56 19.90
C CYS A 25 -3.97 4.47 18.57
N LEU A 26 -4.87 5.40 18.25
CA LEU A 26 -5.58 5.43 16.96
C LEU A 26 -4.65 5.79 15.80
N ARG A 27 -3.55 6.53 16.05
CA ARG A 27 -2.69 7.09 14.99
C ARG A 27 -1.28 6.51 15.05
N THR A 28 -0.68 6.34 13.87
CA THR A 28 0.77 6.16 13.77
C THR A 28 1.45 7.52 14.01
N PHE A 29 2.53 7.52 14.77
CA PHE A 29 3.29 8.73 15.04
C PHE A 29 3.78 9.38 13.75
N THR A 30 3.63 10.69 13.66
CA THR A 30 4.24 11.53 12.62
C THR A 30 4.68 12.86 13.24
N PRO A 31 5.90 13.34 12.98
CA PRO A 31 6.39 14.59 13.54
C PRO A 31 5.66 15.83 13.00
N SER A 32 5.00 15.70 11.85
CA SER A 32 4.20 16.79 11.26
C SER A 32 2.82 16.93 11.89
N LEU A 33 2.17 15.80 12.21
CA LEU A 33 0.74 15.75 12.57
C LEU A 33 -0.08 16.77 11.77
N ALA A 34 0.05 16.71 10.44
CA ALA A 34 -0.55 17.65 9.51
C ALA A 34 -2.08 17.71 9.70
N VAL A 35 -2.64 18.92 9.77
CA VAL A 35 -4.08 19.14 9.76
C VAL A 35 -4.49 19.49 8.33
N ILE A 36 -5.31 18.66 7.74
CA ILE A 36 -5.74 18.78 6.34
C ILE A 36 -7.19 19.26 6.31
N ALA A 37 -7.41 20.45 5.76
CA ALA A 37 -8.73 21.03 5.59
C ALA A 37 -9.38 20.62 4.25
N LYS A 38 -8.58 20.53 3.19
CA LYS A 38 -9.03 20.09 1.85
C LYS A 38 -7.86 19.50 1.06
N SER A 39 -8.20 18.74 0.03
CA SER A 39 -7.23 18.11 -0.87
C SER A 39 -7.75 18.11 -2.30
N ALA A 40 -6.84 18.26 -3.27
CA ALA A 40 -7.14 18.14 -4.69
C ALA A 40 -5.88 17.74 -5.47
N GLY A 41 -5.98 16.76 -6.37
CA GLY A 41 -4.85 16.25 -7.13
C GLY A 41 -3.72 15.78 -6.21
N SER A 42 -2.54 16.35 -6.36
CA SER A 42 -1.36 16.00 -5.57
C SER A 42 -1.11 16.97 -4.39
N TYR A 43 -2.15 17.62 -3.89
CA TYR A 43 -2.01 18.65 -2.86
C TYR A 43 -3.01 18.56 -1.73
N HIS A 44 -2.54 19.00 -0.57
CA HIS A 44 -3.36 19.30 0.61
C HIS A 44 -3.29 20.78 0.96
N TRP A 45 -4.29 21.29 1.67
CA TRP A 45 -4.29 22.62 2.28
C TRP A 45 -4.63 22.51 3.76
N THR A 46 -3.85 23.21 4.58
CA THR A 46 -4.15 23.33 6.00
C THR A 46 -5.31 24.32 6.25
N PRO A 47 -5.87 24.39 7.46
CA PRO A 47 -6.85 25.40 7.83
C PRO A 47 -6.38 26.85 7.61
N GLU A 48 -5.08 27.10 7.75
CA GLU A 48 -4.44 28.40 7.47
C GLU A 48 -4.29 28.71 5.97
N GLY A 49 -4.68 27.75 5.09
CA GLY A 49 -4.56 27.90 3.65
C GLY A 49 -3.19 27.55 3.07
N ARG A 50 -2.27 27.04 3.89
CA ARG A 50 -0.94 26.63 3.45
C ARG A 50 -1.03 25.38 2.57
N LYS A 51 -0.42 25.42 1.36
CA LYS A 51 -0.38 24.32 0.38
C LYS A 51 0.77 23.36 0.73
N LEU A 52 0.48 22.06 0.71
CA LEU A 52 1.46 20.98 0.91
C LEU A 52 1.43 20.06 -0.31
N ALA A 53 2.55 19.79 -0.96
CA ALA A 53 2.64 18.74 -1.96
C ALA A 53 2.56 17.36 -1.29
N ASP A 54 1.68 16.52 -1.75
CA ASP A 54 1.50 15.19 -1.16
C ASP A 54 2.46 14.17 -1.80
N PHE A 55 3.47 13.77 -1.03
CA PHE A 55 4.40 12.70 -1.37
C PHE A 55 4.06 11.38 -0.63
N SER A 56 2.80 11.23 -0.19
CA SER A 56 2.31 10.06 0.54
C SER A 56 1.15 9.33 -0.15
N SER A 57 0.39 10.01 -1.02
CA SER A 57 -0.92 9.56 -1.55
C SER A 57 -1.87 9.07 -0.47
N GLY A 58 -1.85 9.69 0.73
CA GLY A 58 -2.63 9.23 1.86
C GLY A 58 -2.33 7.77 2.27
N VAL A 59 -1.07 7.38 2.31
CA VAL A 59 -0.55 6.00 2.53
C VAL A 59 -0.78 5.10 1.29
N LEU A 60 -0.39 5.56 0.10
CA LEU A 60 -0.51 4.85 -1.18
C LEU A 60 -1.98 4.48 -1.54
N VAL A 61 -2.91 5.35 -1.20
CA VAL A 61 -4.36 5.17 -1.43
C VAL A 61 -4.84 5.98 -2.63
N ALA A 62 -4.54 7.28 -2.65
CA ALA A 62 -4.97 8.21 -3.69
C ALA A 62 -4.07 8.11 -4.93
N ASN A 63 -4.06 6.97 -5.61
CA ASN A 63 -3.22 6.74 -6.79
C ASN A 63 -3.58 7.72 -7.93
N LEU A 64 -4.86 7.98 -8.14
CA LEU A 64 -5.38 8.93 -9.11
C LEU A 64 -5.40 10.39 -8.62
N GLY A 65 -4.74 10.65 -7.48
CA GLY A 65 -4.82 11.93 -6.78
C GLY A 65 -6.06 12.06 -5.90
N HIS A 66 -6.09 13.14 -5.14
CA HIS A 66 -7.20 13.44 -4.23
C HIS A 66 -8.36 14.07 -4.99
N ASN A 67 -9.56 13.55 -4.77
CA ASN A 67 -10.82 14.07 -5.29
C ASN A 67 -10.86 14.29 -6.82
N PRO A 68 -10.51 13.29 -7.67
CA PRO A 68 -10.59 13.47 -9.11
C PRO A 68 -12.03 13.69 -9.55
N THR A 69 -12.32 14.80 -10.24
CA THR A 69 -13.69 15.19 -10.58
C THR A 69 -14.42 14.17 -11.45
N LEU A 70 -13.73 13.59 -12.46
CA LEU A 70 -14.34 12.59 -13.35
C LEU A 70 -14.60 11.27 -12.61
N TRP A 71 -13.70 10.86 -11.73
CA TRP A 71 -13.86 9.67 -10.91
C TRP A 71 -15.11 9.81 -10.00
N TRP A 72 -15.30 10.95 -9.31
CA TRP A 72 -16.49 11.20 -8.49
C TRP A 72 -17.77 11.25 -9.32
N LYS A 73 -17.74 11.81 -10.54
CA LYS A 73 -18.88 11.76 -11.46
C LYS A 73 -19.23 10.31 -11.85
N ARG A 74 -18.24 9.47 -12.09
CA ARG A 74 -18.47 8.05 -12.37
C ARG A 74 -19.08 7.33 -11.16
N VAL A 75 -18.56 7.56 -9.95
CA VAL A 75 -19.14 7.03 -8.71
C VAL A 75 -20.60 7.44 -8.57
N GLY A 76 -20.90 8.73 -8.74
CA GLY A 76 -22.27 9.25 -8.69
C GLY A 76 -23.21 8.62 -9.72
N ARG A 77 -22.72 8.38 -10.94
CA ARG A 77 -23.47 7.70 -12.01
C ARG A 77 -23.74 6.24 -11.64
N TYR A 78 -22.75 5.49 -11.22
CA TYR A 78 -22.91 4.10 -10.77
C TYR A 78 -23.90 3.99 -9.61
N MET A 79 -23.86 4.93 -8.68
CA MET A 79 -24.79 4.98 -7.54
C MET A 79 -26.20 5.47 -7.91
N GLY A 80 -26.41 6.05 -9.10
CA GLY A 80 -27.67 6.65 -9.51
C GLY A 80 -27.98 7.99 -8.83
N TRP A 81 -26.98 8.68 -8.28
CA TRP A 81 -27.17 9.96 -7.58
C TRP A 81 -27.43 11.15 -8.52
N GLU A 82 -27.09 11.03 -9.81
CA GLU A 82 -27.28 12.09 -10.81
C GLU A 82 -28.78 12.37 -11.12
N SER A 83 -29.65 11.41 -10.80
CA SER A 83 -31.12 11.52 -11.05
C SER A 83 -31.92 11.94 -9.82
N ALA A 84 -31.25 12.36 -8.74
CA ALA A 84 -31.95 12.85 -7.54
C ALA A 84 -32.76 14.11 -7.84
N ALA A 85 -34.05 14.08 -7.57
CA ALA A 85 -34.91 15.29 -7.62
C ALA A 85 -34.72 16.07 -6.32
N ASP A 86 -34.46 17.36 -6.42
CA ASP A 86 -34.18 18.24 -5.26
C ASP A 86 -35.30 18.32 -4.23
N ASP A 87 -36.58 18.04 -4.65
CA ASP A 87 -37.77 18.11 -3.84
C ASP A 87 -38.23 16.74 -3.28
N ALA A 88 -37.60 15.65 -3.66
CA ALA A 88 -37.96 14.33 -3.18
C ALA A 88 -37.36 14.05 -1.78
N PRO A 89 -38.17 13.52 -0.82
CA PRO A 89 -37.65 13.21 0.51
C PRO A 89 -36.62 12.06 0.52
N PHE A 90 -36.63 11.20 -0.52
CA PHE A 90 -35.71 10.10 -0.71
C PHE A 90 -35.31 9.98 -2.18
N THR A 91 -34.03 9.70 -2.42
CA THR A 91 -33.50 9.42 -3.76
C THR A 91 -33.57 7.93 -4.04
N ALA A 92 -34.18 7.54 -5.16
CA ALA A 92 -34.14 6.18 -5.66
C ALA A 92 -32.78 5.94 -6.30
N ALA A 93 -31.85 5.32 -5.58
CA ALA A 93 -30.47 5.08 -5.97
C ALA A 93 -30.02 3.70 -5.49
N ALA A 94 -28.78 3.28 -5.83
CA ALA A 94 -28.22 2.06 -5.28
C ALA A 94 -28.21 2.12 -3.73
N PRO A 95 -28.51 1.00 -3.04
CA PRO A 95 -28.47 0.98 -1.58
C PRO A 95 -27.06 1.22 -1.08
N LEU A 96 -26.91 1.76 0.14
CA LEU A 96 -25.59 1.91 0.76
C LEU A 96 -25.06 0.62 1.39
N THR A 97 -25.92 -0.37 1.58
CA THR A 97 -25.56 -1.71 2.06
C THR A 97 -26.56 -2.72 1.50
N ALA A 98 -26.09 -3.87 1.10
CA ALA A 98 -26.90 -4.97 0.59
C ALA A 98 -26.82 -6.23 1.44
N TYR A 99 -25.71 -6.46 2.13
CA TYR A 99 -25.41 -7.59 3.02
C TYR A 99 -25.89 -8.96 2.48
N ASN A 100 -27.15 -9.35 2.75
CA ASN A 100 -27.74 -10.63 2.31
C ASN A 100 -28.44 -10.55 0.94
N ALA A 101 -28.46 -9.39 0.31
CA ALA A 101 -28.99 -9.18 -1.05
C ALA A 101 -27.79 -9.05 -2.02
N VAL A 102 -28.07 -9.24 -3.29
CA VAL A 102 -27.08 -9.05 -4.37
C VAL A 102 -27.43 -7.78 -5.12
N THR A 103 -26.41 -7.01 -5.53
CA THR A 103 -26.59 -5.83 -6.39
C THR A 103 -25.89 -6.03 -7.73
N GLU A 104 -26.40 -5.39 -8.77
CA GLU A 104 -25.76 -5.38 -10.09
C GLU A 104 -24.35 -4.76 -10.02
N LEU A 105 -24.16 -3.73 -9.16
CA LEU A 105 -22.86 -3.10 -8.94
C LEU A 105 -21.79 -4.06 -8.41
N GLU A 106 -22.16 -4.93 -7.46
CA GLU A 106 -21.28 -5.96 -6.93
C GLU A 106 -20.86 -6.96 -8.01
N THR A 107 -21.84 -7.44 -8.78
CA THR A 107 -21.60 -8.37 -9.89
C THR A 107 -20.67 -7.75 -10.93
N LEU A 108 -20.99 -6.54 -11.39
CA LEU A 108 -20.20 -5.82 -12.39
C LEU A 108 -18.78 -5.52 -11.90
N ALA A 109 -18.64 -5.10 -10.63
CA ALA A 109 -17.33 -4.83 -10.04
C ALA A 109 -16.48 -6.10 -9.96
N SER A 110 -17.07 -7.24 -9.58
CA SER A 110 -16.39 -8.54 -9.52
C SER A 110 -15.93 -9.00 -10.90
N GLU A 111 -16.82 -8.99 -11.89
CA GLU A 111 -16.51 -9.38 -13.28
C GLU A 111 -15.40 -8.51 -13.87
N ARG A 112 -15.50 -7.21 -13.72
CA ARG A 112 -14.52 -6.26 -14.27
C ARG A 112 -13.17 -6.33 -13.56
N LEU A 113 -13.15 -6.53 -12.24
CA LEU A 113 -11.90 -6.70 -11.48
C LEU A 113 -11.19 -7.98 -11.90
N VAL A 114 -11.91 -9.11 -12.00
CA VAL A 114 -11.35 -10.38 -12.50
C VAL A 114 -10.82 -10.22 -13.92
N SER A 115 -11.60 -9.59 -14.81
CA SER A 115 -11.19 -9.35 -16.20
C SER A 115 -9.92 -8.47 -16.27
N CYS A 116 -9.84 -7.42 -15.45
CA CYS A 116 -8.68 -6.53 -15.36
C CYS A 116 -7.42 -7.30 -14.93
N LEU A 117 -7.51 -8.08 -13.85
CA LEU A 117 -6.39 -8.90 -13.37
C LEU A 117 -5.94 -9.94 -14.42
N ARG A 118 -6.88 -10.66 -15.04
CA ARG A 118 -6.58 -11.68 -16.07
C ARG A 118 -6.02 -11.09 -17.37
N GLY A 119 -6.28 -9.82 -17.62
CA GLY A 119 -5.73 -9.08 -18.76
C GLY A 119 -4.23 -8.78 -18.63
N GLU A 120 -3.69 -8.80 -17.43
CA GLU A 120 -2.28 -8.61 -17.17
C GLU A 120 -1.51 -9.93 -17.17
N GLN A 121 -0.24 -9.88 -17.59
CA GLN A 121 0.62 -11.06 -17.58
C GLN A 121 0.80 -11.57 -16.15
N GLY A 122 0.45 -12.83 -15.91
CA GLY A 122 0.52 -13.48 -14.59
C GLY A 122 -0.83 -13.55 -13.87
N GLY A 123 -1.88 -12.90 -14.38
CA GLY A 123 -3.20 -12.87 -13.75
C GLY A 123 -4.17 -13.98 -14.13
N GLN A 124 -3.75 -14.98 -14.93
CA GLN A 124 -4.65 -15.99 -15.51
C GLN A 124 -5.39 -16.86 -14.49
N ARG A 125 -4.86 -16.94 -13.26
CA ARG A 125 -5.44 -17.73 -12.15
C ARG A 125 -6.45 -16.95 -11.29
N MET A 126 -6.73 -15.69 -11.64
CA MET A 126 -7.71 -14.84 -10.93
C MET A 126 -9.12 -15.14 -11.48
N GLU A 127 -9.96 -15.82 -10.68
CA GLU A 127 -11.24 -16.35 -11.11
C GLU A 127 -12.43 -15.82 -10.29
N GLN A 128 -12.24 -15.61 -8.99
CA GLN A 128 -13.30 -15.15 -8.09
C GLN A 128 -12.78 -14.06 -7.14
N VAL A 129 -13.71 -13.24 -6.66
CA VAL A 129 -13.44 -12.13 -5.72
C VAL A 129 -14.12 -12.39 -4.39
N LEU A 130 -13.36 -12.33 -3.31
CA LEU A 130 -13.85 -12.32 -1.94
C LEU A 130 -13.63 -10.91 -1.36
N TRP A 131 -14.68 -10.12 -1.32
CA TRP A 131 -14.63 -8.72 -0.89
C TRP A 131 -14.37 -8.54 0.61
N ALA A 132 -13.80 -7.40 0.97
CA ALA A 132 -13.58 -6.96 2.33
C ALA A 132 -13.63 -5.41 2.43
N ALA A 133 -13.82 -4.86 3.62
CA ALA A 133 -13.81 -3.42 3.85
C ALA A 133 -12.41 -2.88 4.17
N SER A 134 -11.46 -3.73 4.55
CA SER A 134 -10.08 -3.36 4.84
C SER A 134 -9.08 -4.40 4.37
N GLY A 135 -7.81 -3.97 4.15
CA GLY A 135 -6.73 -4.88 3.76
C GLY A 135 -6.50 -6.00 4.78
N SER A 136 -6.56 -5.71 6.08
CA SER A 136 -6.39 -6.72 7.13
C SER A 136 -7.49 -7.80 7.09
N GLU A 137 -8.73 -7.42 6.77
CA GLU A 137 -9.83 -8.37 6.58
C GLU A 137 -9.63 -9.21 5.32
N ALA A 138 -9.22 -8.59 4.22
CA ALA A 138 -8.97 -9.31 2.97
C ALA A 138 -7.84 -10.34 3.14
N ILE A 139 -6.75 -10.00 3.83
CA ILE A 139 -5.67 -10.94 4.19
C ILE A 139 -6.21 -12.06 5.08
N GLN A 140 -7.01 -11.73 6.11
CA GLN A 140 -7.62 -12.73 6.99
C GLN A 140 -8.45 -13.75 6.21
N LYS A 141 -9.31 -13.26 5.30
CA LYS A 141 -10.15 -14.10 4.43
C LYS A 141 -9.33 -14.95 3.46
N ALA A 142 -8.28 -14.39 2.86
CA ALA A 142 -7.36 -15.12 1.99
C ALA A 142 -6.63 -16.26 2.73
N LEU A 143 -6.22 -16.02 3.98
CA LEU A 143 -5.60 -17.04 4.82
C LEU A 143 -6.60 -18.13 5.22
N TRP A 144 -7.87 -17.79 5.49
CA TRP A 144 -8.91 -18.80 5.73
C TRP A 144 -9.08 -19.71 4.51
N ALA A 145 -9.23 -19.15 3.31
CA ALA A 145 -9.33 -19.92 2.08
C ALA A 145 -8.14 -20.87 1.88
N ALA A 146 -6.93 -20.43 2.19
CA ALA A 146 -5.73 -21.26 2.10
C ALA A 146 -5.70 -22.39 3.15
N LEU A 147 -6.15 -22.11 4.40
CA LEU A 147 -6.22 -23.09 5.48
C LEU A 147 -7.30 -24.16 5.21
N ASP A 148 -8.45 -23.77 4.68
CA ASP A 148 -9.58 -24.68 4.44
C ASP A 148 -9.39 -25.57 3.22
N ARG A 149 -8.48 -25.19 2.29
CA ARG A 149 -8.24 -25.95 1.07
C ARG A 149 -7.85 -27.40 1.32
N ARG A 150 -7.03 -27.65 2.33
CA ARG A 150 -6.51 -28.99 2.59
C ARG A 150 -6.52 -29.33 4.09
N PRO A 151 -7.37 -30.27 4.52
CA PRO A 151 -7.40 -30.71 5.91
C PRO A 151 -6.02 -31.17 6.40
N GLY A 152 -5.60 -30.70 7.57
CA GLY A 152 -4.30 -31.02 8.17
C GLY A 152 -3.14 -30.15 7.72
N SER A 153 -3.33 -29.21 6.77
CA SER A 153 -2.35 -28.19 6.41
C SER A 153 -2.66 -26.92 7.20
N ASP A 154 -1.79 -26.60 8.17
CA ASP A 154 -2.04 -25.55 9.15
C ASP A 154 -0.87 -24.57 9.32
N ILE A 155 0.26 -24.79 8.65
CA ILE A 155 1.43 -23.94 8.73
C ILE A 155 1.40 -22.86 7.63
N ILE A 156 1.56 -21.61 8.05
CA ILE A 156 1.61 -20.43 7.20
C ILE A 156 3.05 -19.93 7.16
N LEU A 157 3.64 -19.82 5.98
CA LEU A 157 4.91 -19.14 5.79
C LEU A 157 4.69 -17.65 5.49
N ALA A 158 5.50 -16.77 6.05
CA ALA A 158 5.46 -15.34 5.79
C ALA A 158 6.87 -14.75 5.70
N THR A 159 7.07 -13.73 4.88
CA THR A 159 8.37 -13.04 4.80
C THR A 159 8.57 -12.12 6.01
N ARG A 160 9.76 -12.20 6.64
CA ARG A 160 10.11 -11.30 7.77
C ARG A 160 10.03 -9.84 7.36
N ARG A 161 9.58 -8.99 8.30
CA ARG A 161 9.34 -7.55 8.14
C ARG A 161 8.22 -7.20 7.17
N GLY A 162 7.42 -8.16 6.71
CA GLY A 162 6.18 -7.91 5.97
C GLY A 162 5.15 -7.17 6.83
N PHE A 163 4.24 -6.47 6.18
CA PHE A 163 3.12 -5.80 6.84
C PHE A 163 1.80 -6.16 6.16
N HIS A 164 1.02 -7.02 6.79
CA HIS A 164 -0.23 -7.56 6.26
C HIS A 164 -1.47 -7.15 7.07
N GLY A 165 -1.26 -6.48 8.18
CA GLY A 165 -2.30 -6.01 9.09
C GLY A 165 -1.85 -5.99 10.54
N LYS A 166 -2.78 -5.64 11.45
CA LYS A 166 -2.44 -5.47 12.88
C LYS A 166 -3.12 -6.46 13.81
N LYS A 167 -4.11 -7.23 13.35
CA LYS A 167 -4.90 -8.14 14.20
C LYS A 167 -5.20 -9.45 13.50
N GLY A 168 -5.55 -10.47 14.30
CA GLY A 168 -5.85 -11.82 13.82
C GLY A 168 -4.66 -12.45 13.10
N LEU A 169 -4.93 -13.33 12.14
CA LEU A 169 -3.88 -13.95 11.32
C LEU A 169 -3.10 -12.93 10.48
N ALA A 170 -3.75 -11.87 9.99
CA ALA A 170 -3.06 -10.80 9.28
C ALA A 170 -2.00 -10.11 10.17
N GLY A 171 -2.28 -9.92 11.46
CA GLY A 171 -1.30 -9.44 12.44
C GLY A 171 -0.23 -10.49 12.75
N ALA A 172 -0.61 -11.76 12.85
CA ALA A 172 0.30 -12.85 13.16
C ALA A 172 1.39 -13.06 12.08
N ILE A 173 1.07 -12.81 10.80
CA ILE A 173 2.03 -12.89 9.68
C ILE A 173 2.79 -11.57 9.42
N THR A 174 2.53 -10.51 10.20
CA THR A 174 3.22 -9.21 10.10
C THR A 174 4.46 -9.21 10.99
N GLY A 175 5.57 -8.63 10.52
CA GLY A 175 6.79 -8.44 11.31
C GLY A 175 7.72 -9.66 11.33
N SER A 176 7.98 -10.20 12.51
CA SER A 176 8.91 -11.32 12.71
C SER A 176 8.50 -12.19 13.89
N GLU A 177 9.19 -13.30 14.08
CA GLU A 177 9.00 -14.20 15.24
C GLU A 177 9.27 -13.54 16.61
N GLN A 178 9.94 -12.40 16.63
CA GLN A 178 10.29 -11.67 17.87
C GLN A 178 9.17 -10.72 18.34
N ASP A 179 8.19 -10.43 17.50
CA ASP A 179 7.09 -9.54 17.87
C ASP A 179 6.08 -10.27 18.81
N ALA A 180 5.26 -9.49 19.53
CA ALA A 180 4.20 -10.02 20.38
C ALA A 180 3.04 -10.64 19.58
N ASP A 181 2.20 -11.42 20.27
CA ASP A 181 0.96 -12.01 19.73
C ASP A 181 1.17 -12.92 18.49
N ARG A 182 2.18 -13.79 18.56
CA ARG A 182 2.46 -14.76 17.50
C ARG A 182 1.50 -15.96 17.53
N ASP A 183 1.02 -16.33 16.33
CA ASP A 183 0.29 -17.57 16.12
C ASP A 183 1.30 -18.72 15.91
N SER A 184 1.11 -19.83 16.63
CA SER A 184 2.01 -21.00 16.57
C SER A 184 2.06 -21.69 15.20
N ARG A 185 1.13 -21.35 14.30
CA ARG A 185 1.09 -21.85 12.92
C ARG A 185 1.98 -21.04 11.96
N VAL A 186 2.44 -19.85 12.35
CA VAL A 186 3.23 -18.98 11.48
C VAL A 186 4.71 -19.30 11.59
N ARG A 187 5.39 -19.34 10.44
CA ARG A 187 6.85 -19.44 10.31
C ARG A 187 7.33 -18.33 9.38
N PHE A 188 8.39 -17.67 9.80
CA PHE A 188 8.95 -16.58 9.02
C PHE A 188 10.16 -17.05 8.22
N LEU A 189 10.29 -16.53 6.98
CA LEU A 189 11.43 -16.74 6.11
C LEU A 189 12.12 -15.43 5.78
N SER A 190 13.41 -15.53 5.45
CA SER A 190 14.27 -14.38 5.19
C SER A 190 13.88 -13.64 3.93
N PHE A 191 14.08 -12.32 3.95
CA PHE A 191 13.94 -11.44 2.79
C PHE A 191 15.34 -10.87 2.44
N PRO A 192 15.71 -10.64 1.18
CA PRO A 192 17.04 -10.21 0.76
C PRO A 192 17.31 -8.72 1.05
N LEU A 193 17.28 -8.33 2.33
CA LEU A 193 17.35 -6.93 2.77
C LEU A 193 18.65 -6.25 2.36
N GLU A 194 19.79 -6.91 2.55
CA GLU A 194 21.12 -6.37 2.21
C GLU A 194 21.26 -6.21 0.69
N GLN A 195 20.79 -7.21 -0.06
CA GLN A 195 20.89 -7.27 -1.53
C GLN A 195 19.96 -6.28 -2.23
N CYS A 196 18.98 -5.71 -1.52
CA CYS A 196 18.10 -4.66 -2.04
C CYS A 196 18.07 -3.41 -1.15
N SER A 197 19.15 -3.15 -0.41
CA SER A 197 19.27 -1.99 0.49
C SER A 197 19.44 -0.66 -0.25
N SER A 198 19.85 -0.69 -1.52
CA SER A 198 19.96 0.45 -2.41
C SER A 198 19.60 0.07 -3.86
N VAL A 199 19.45 1.06 -4.73
CA VAL A 199 19.27 0.81 -6.18
C VAL A 199 20.48 0.06 -6.76
N GLU A 200 21.69 0.37 -6.30
CA GLU A 200 22.91 -0.28 -6.78
C GLU A 200 23.01 -1.73 -6.35
N SER A 201 22.76 -2.03 -5.06
CA SER A 201 22.78 -3.41 -4.55
C SER A 201 21.73 -4.29 -5.23
N ARG A 202 20.53 -3.73 -5.49
CA ARG A 202 19.47 -4.46 -6.20
C ARG A 202 19.84 -4.84 -7.65
N ARG A 203 20.72 -4.09 -8.29
CA ARG A 203 21.20 -4.38 -9.67
C ARG A 203 22.25 -5.51 -9.71
N GLN A 204 22.80 -5.92 -8.57
CA GLN A 204 23.73 -7.03 -8.51
C GLN A 204 23.00 -8.36 -8.59
N PRO A 205 23.63 -9.40 -9.14
CA PRO A 205 23.08 -10.76 -9.11
C PRO A 205 22.79 -11.21 -7.68
N LEU A 206 21.65 -11.86 -7.47
CA LEU A 206 21.26 -12.40 -6.18
C LEU A 206 21.73 -13.85 -6.03
N ASP A 207 22.48 -14.16 -4.97
CA ASP A 207 22.72 -15.54 -4.57
C ASP A 207 21.45 -16.11 -3.92
N LEU A 208 20.79 -17.04 -4.59
CA LEU A 208 19.56 -17.68 -4.12
C LEU A 208 19.82 -18.83 -3.14
N ALA A 209 21.03 -19.39 -3.08
CA ALA A 209 21.33 -20.59 -2.31
C ALA A 209 21.00 -20.50 -0.81
N PRO A 210 21.17 -19.36 -0.11
CA PRO A 210 20.74 -19.24 1.29
C PRO A 210 19.22 -19.39 1.46
N PHE A 211 18.44 -18.80 0.55
CA PHE A 211 16.97 -18.83 0.59
C PHE A 211 16.44 -20.22 0.20
N GLU A 212 17.05 -20.88 -0.77
CA GLU A 212 16.72 -22.26 -1.13
C GLU A 212 16.92 -23.20 0.07
N ARG A 213 18.08 -23.11 0.76
CA ARG A 213 18.33 -23.91 1.96
C ARG A 213 17.32 -23.65 3.08
N GLU A 214 16.89 -22.40 3.30
CA GLU A 214 15.88 -22.06 4.29
C GLU A 214 14.52 -22.68 3.94
N LEU A 215 14.10 -22.60 2.67
CA LEU A 215 12.88 -23.21 2.17
C LEU A 215 12.91 -24.74 2.28
N ASP A 216 14.02 -25.37 1.93
CA ASP A 216 14.23 -26.81 2.06
C ASP A 216 14.15 -27.26 3.52
N ALA A 217 14.74 -26.51 4.44
CA ALA A 217 14.68 -26.80 5.87
C ALA A 217 13.24 -26.71 6.41
N LEU A 218 12.50 -25.68 6.01
CA LEU A 218 11.07 -25.53 6.37
C LEU A 218 10.23 -26.67 5.80
N TRP A 219 10.52 -27.11 4.57
CA TRP A 219 9.82 -28.25 3.97
C TRP A 219 10.17 -29.57 4.69
N GLN A 220 11.41 -29.79 5.06
CA GLN A 220 11.80 -30.98 5.83
C GLN A 220 11.14 -31.02 7.21
N GLU A 221 10.96 -29.88 7.86
CA GLU A 221 10.34 -29.80 9.20
C GLU A 221 8.81 -29.91 9.15
N PHE A 222 8.15 -29.21 8.23
CA PHE A 222 6.68 -29.08 8.23
C PHE A 222 6.01 -29.83 7.07
N GLY A 223 6.69 -30.00 5.95
CA GLY A 223 6.21 -30.77 4.79
C GLY A 223 4.81 -30.38 4.34
N PRO A 224 3.92 -31.39 4.16
CA PRO A 224 2.55 -31.14 3.68
C PRO A 224 1.66 -30.32 4.62
N ARG A 225 2.12 -30.02 5.85
CA ARG A 225 1.40 -29.12 6.76
C ARG A 225 1.46 -27.66 6.31
N ILE A 226 2.40 -27.28 5.43
CA ILE A 226 2.46 -25.92 4.92
C ILE A 226 1.28 -25.68 3.97
N CYS A 227 0.35 -24.78 4.35
CA CYS A 227 -0.84 -24.45 3.54
C CYS A 227 -0.60 -23.31 2.57
N CYS A 228 0.11 -22.26 2.99
CA CYS A 228 0.40 -21.11 2.12
C CYS A 228 1.71 -20.43 2.48
N LEU A 229 2.22 -19.65 1.51
CA LEU A 229 3.28 -18.68 1.67
C LEU A 229 2.75 -17.30 1.28
N ALA A 230 2.76 -16.37 2.24
CA ALA A 230 2.31 -14.99 2.08
C ALA A 230 3.51 -14.04 2.01
N THR A 231 3.53 -13.15 1.02
CA THR A 231 4.56 -12.12 0.88
C THR A 231 4.01 -10.85 0.24
N GLU A 232 4.63 -9.70 0.52
CA GLU A 232 4.48 -8.49 -0.31
C GLU A 232 5.43 -8.60 -1.52
N PRO A 233 5.13 -7.95 -2.68
CA PRO A 233 6.09 -7.85 -3.79
C PRO A 233 7.36 -7.06 -3.39
N TYR A 234 7.23 -6.11 -2.49
CA TYR A 234 8.29 -5.39 -1.80
C TYR A 234 7.86 -5.09 -0.37
N LEU A 235 8.78 -5.05 0.57
CA LEU A 235 8.45 -4.75 1.97
C LEU A 235 8.10 -3.27 2.14
N GLY A 236 6.81 -2.93 2.04
CA GLY A 236 6.36 -1.56 2.15
C GLY A 236 6.55 -0.98 3.54
N GLY A 237 5.95 -1.61 4.55
CA GLY A 237 6.06 -1.23 5.96
C GLY A 237 7.47 -1.42 6.53
N GLY A 238 8.20 -2.39 6.04
CA GLY A 238 9.56 -2.72 6.45
C GLY A 238 10.63 -1.73 6.01
N GLY A 239 10.30 -0.73 5.15
CA GLY A 239 11.25 0.30 4.73
C GLY A 239 11.49 0.39 3.22
N SER A 240 10.51 0.03 2.40
CA SER A 240 10.54 0.08 0.93
C SER A 240 11.69 -0.75 0.33
N TYR A 241 11.83 -2.01 0.77
CA TYR A 241 12.80 -2.94 0.20
C TYR A 241 12.21 -3.67 -1.01
N HIS A 242 12.77 -3.44 -2.19
CA HIS A 242 12.35 -4.03 -3.45
C HIS A 242 13.33 -5.13 -3.87
N PRO A 243 12.95 -6.42 -3.80
CA PRO A 243 13.86 -7.51 -4.08
C PRO A 243 14.14 -7.63 -5.58
N GLN A 244 15.17 -8.40 -5.93
CA GLN A 244 15.35 -8.89 -7.29
C GLN A 244 14.17 -9.84 -7.63
N PRO A 245 13.66 -9.84 -8.88
CA PRO A 245 12.55 -10.70 -9.30
C PRO A 245 12.79 -12.20 -9.00
N GLU A 246 14.03 -12.65 -9.12
CA GLU A 246 14.44 -14.04 -8.91
C GLU A 246 14.10 -14.56 -7.51
N TYR A 247 14.12 -13.69 -6.50
CA TYR A 247 13.73 -14.07 -5.13
C TYR A 247 12.24 -14.45 -5.06
N LEU A 248 11.35 -13.62 -5.58
CA LEU A 248 9.90 -13.90 -5.56
C LEU A 248 9.54 -15.07 -6.47
N GLN A 249 10.26 -15.21 -7.59
CA GLN A 249 10.11 -16.36 -8.50
C GLN A 249 10.55 -17.66 -7.83
N LEU A 250 11.60 -17.64 -7.00
CA LEU A 250 12.00 -18.76 -6.17
C LEU A 250 10.89 -19.17 -5.19
N LEU A 251 10.29 -18.21 -4.48
CA LEU A 251 9.17 -18.47 -3.56
C LEU A 251 7.98 -19.10 -4.29
N GLN A 252 7.63 -18.55 -5.44
CA GLN A 252 6.55 -19.10 -6.27
C GLN A 252 6.86 -20.52 -6.78
N LYS A 253 8.09 -20.76 -7.24
CA LYS A 253 8.55 -22.08 -7.70
C LYS A 253 8.43 -23.11 -6.57
N PHE A 254 8.88 -22.76 -5.36
CA PHE A 254 8.75 -23.61 -4.18
C PHE A 254 7.29 -23.93 -3.90
N CYS A 255 6.39 -22.93 -3.90
CA CYS A 255 4.97 -23.15 -3.69
C CYS A 255 4.35 -24.10 -4.73
N ARG A 256 4.70 -23.93 -6.01
CA ARG A 256 4.21 -24.81 -7.09
C ARG A 256 4.70 -26.26 -6.97
N GLN A 257 5.98 -26.45 -6.60
CA GLN A 257 6.57 -27.77 -6.42
C GLN A 257 5.91 -28.58 -5.31
N HIS A 258 5.39 -27.90 -4.29
CA HIS A 258 4.86 -28.53 -3.08
C HIS A 258 3.35 -28.37 -2.90
N ASP A 259 2.64 -27.87 -3.91
CA ASP A 259 1.20 -27.59 -3.85
C ASP A 259 0.80 -26.69 -2.67
N ILE A 260 1.61 -25.65 -2.41
CA ILE A 260 1.42 -24.61 -1.42
C ILE A 260 0.76 -23.41 -2.09
N VAL A 261 -0.24 -22.77 -1.45
CA VAL A 261 -0.88 -21.57 -1.96
C VAL A 261 0.10 -20.39 -1.92
N PHE A 262 0.40 -19.80 -3.07
CA PHE A 262 1.20 -18.57 -3.17
C PHE A 262 0.29 -17.35 -3.09
N LEU A 263 0.29 -16.67 -1.93
CA LEU A 263 -0.48 -15.47 -1.64
C LEU A 263 0.41 -14.24 -1.79
N LEU A 264 0.05 -13.36 -2.72
CA LEU A 264 0.74 -12.10 -2.95
C LEU A 264 -0.09 -10.92 -2.41
N ASP A 265 0.44 -10.23 -1.41
CA ASP A 265 -0.17 -9.03 -0.85
C ASP A 265 0.17 -7.81 -1.70
N GLU A 266 -0.73 -7.44 -2.57
CA GLU A 266 -0.62 -6.25 -3.42
C GLU A 266 -1.40 -5.03 -2.90
N ILE A 267 -1.76 -5.00 -1.62
CA ILE A 267 -2.50 -3.88 -1.05
C ILE A 267 -1.78 -2.54 -1.25
N GLN A 268 -0.45 -2.52 -1.23
CA GLN A 268 0.35 -1.31 -1.48
C GLN A 268 0.80 -1.14 -2.92
N SER A 269 1.02 -2.24 -3.64
CA SER A 269 1.70 -2.26 -4.92
C SER A 269 0.79 -2.14 -6.13
N ASN A 270 -0.53 -2.34 -5.93
CA ASN A 270 -1.52 -2.34 -7.00
C ASN A 270 -1.73 -0.97 -7.65
N PHE A 271 -2.39 -1.00 -8.79
CA PHE A 271 -2.81 0.16 -9.56
C PHE A 271 -1.67 1.15 -9.81
N GLY A 272 -0.59 0.67 -10.45
CA GLY A 272 0.44 1.49 -11.07
C GLY A 272 1.67 1.81 -10.23
N ARG A 273 1.73 1.43 -8.95
CA ARG A 273 2.83 1.81 -8.04
C ARG A 273 4.20 1.36 -8.49
N THR A 274 4.32 0.14 -9.04
CA THR A 274 5.59 -0.46 -9.48
C THR A 274 5.85 -0.28 -10.98
N GLY A 275 5.02 0.52 -11.69
CA GLY A 275 5.17 0.77 -13.13
C GLY A 275 4.26 -0.10 -14.01
N HIS A 276 3.69 -1.19 -13.48
CA HIS A 276 2.60 -1.98 -14.06
C HIS A 276 1.34 -1.85 -13.22
N LEU A 277 0.21 -2.26 -13.78
CA LEU A 277 -1.07 -2.18 -13.05
C LEU A 277 -1.01 -2.99 -11.75
N PHE A 278 -0.41 -4.17 -11.82
CA PHE A 278 -0.16 -5.05 -10.68
C PHE A 278 1.32 -5.47 -10.62
N ALA A 279 1.83 -5.62 -9.40
CA ALA A 279 3.24 -5.94 -9.20
C ALA A 279 3.59 -7.38 -9.60
N TYR A 280 2.63 -8.33 -9.61
CA TYR A 280 2.91 -9.66 -10.13
C TYR A 280 3.40 -9.62 -11.60
N THR A 281 2.92 -8.67 -12.42
CA THR A 281 3.43 -8.44 -13.77
C THR A 281 4.87 -7.90 -13.73
N THR A 282 5.15 -6.94 -12.83
CA THR A 282 6.51 -6.37 -12.66
C THR A 282 7.55 -7.45 -12.34
N TYR A 283 7.18 -8.41 -11.49
CA TYR A 283 8.10 -9.46 -11.01
C TYR A 283 7.99 -10.79 -11.76
N GLY A 284 7.14 -10.88 -12.80
CA GLY A 284 6.94 -12.09 -13.60
C GLY A 284 6.36 -13.26 -12.81
N LEU A 285 5.35 -12.98 -11.97
CA LEU A 285 4.71 -13.93 -11.08
C LEU A 285 3.31 -14.34 -11.60
N GLU A 286 2.86 -15.51 -11.15
CA GLU A 286 1.48 -16.00 -11.33
C GLU A 286 0.95 -16.52 -10.00
N PRO A 287 0.50 -15.66 -9.10
CA PRO A 287 0.02 -16.04 -7.77
C PRO A 287 -1.27 -16.85 -7.81
N ASP A 288 -1.53 -17.63 -6.75
CA ASP A 288 -2.80 -18.33 -6.53
C ASP A 288 -3.86 -17.41 -5.96
N LEU A 289 -3.44 -16.47 -5.10
CA LEU A 289 -4.24 -15.44 -4.46
C LEU A 289 -3.50 -14.10 -4.53
N VAL A 290 -4.22 -13.04 -4.89
CA VAL A 290 -3.76 -11.65 -4.81
C VAL A 290 -4.68 -10.89 -3.85
N VAL A 291 -4.12 -10.12 -2.94
CA VAL A 291 -4.92 -9.26 -2.07
C VAL A 291 -4.74 -7.81 -2.48
N LEU A 292 -5.85 -7.12 -2.71
CA LEU A 292 -5.92 -5.75 -3.18
C LEU A 292 -6.58 -4.84 -2.14
N GLY A 293 -6.25 -3.56 -2.18
CA GLY A 293 -6.84 -2.53 -1.33
C GLY A 293 -6.32 -1.15 -1.72
N LYS A 294 -6.39 -0.18 -0.82
CA LYS A 294 -5.81 1.17 -1.03
C LYS A 294 -6.18 1.78 -2.39
N GLY A 295 -5.29 1.72 -3.38
CA GLY A 295 -5.51 2.24 -4.74
C GLY A 295 -6.74 1.67 -5.45
N LEU A 296 -7.20 0.48 -5.08
CA LEU A 296 -8.42 -0.15 -5.59
C LEU A 296 -9.65 0.76 -5.47
N GLY A 297 -9.79 1.47 -4.36
CA GLY A 297 -10.92 2.36 -4.09
C GLY A 297 -10.59 3.85 -4.14
N ASN A 298 -9.35 4.22 -4.43
CA ASN A 298 -8.85 5.61 -4.48
C ASN A 298 -9.30 6.50 -3.30
N GLY A 299 -9.45 5.93 -2.10
CA GLY A 299 -9.89 6.62 -0.88
C GLY A 299 -11.19 6.09 -0.28
N VAL A 300 -12.05 5.48 -1.05
CA VAL A 300 -13.22 4.76 -0.51
C VAL A 300 -12.74 3.43 0.09
N PRO A 301 -13.15 3.07 1.32
CA PRO A 301 -12.74 1.83 1.98
C PRO A 301 -13.23 0.60 1.20
N VAL A 302 -12.29 -0.13 0.61
CA VAL A 302 -12.52 -1.40 -0.08
C VAL A 302 -11.23 -2.19 -0.17
N ALA A 303 -11.36 -3.50 -0.04
CA ALA A 303 -10.30 -4.47 -0.29
C ALA A 303 -10.90 -5.76 -0.84
N ALA A 304 -10.07 -6.60 -1.44
CA ALA A 304 -10.50 -7.88 -1.98
C ALA A 304 -9.37 -8.89 -1.95
N ALA A 305 -9.68 -10.15 -1.67
CA ALA A 305 -8.87 -11.28 -2.04
C ALA A 305 -9.40 -11.82 -3.38
N VAL A 306 -8.53 -11.91 -4.38
CA VAL A 306 -8.89 -12.42 -5.72
C VAL A 306 -8.01 -13.62 -6.04
N GLY A 307 -8.56 -14.69 -6.53
CA GLY A 307 -7.77 -15.88 -6.81
C GLY A 307 -8.57 -17.04 -7.40
N ARG A 308 -7.99 -18.22 -7.30
CA ARG A 308 -8.52 -19.47 -7.84
C ARG A 308 -9.85 -19.82 -7.17
N ALA A 309 -10.82 -20.24 -7.98
CA ALA A 309 -12.16 -20.61 -7.51
C ALA A 309 -12.15 -21.81 -6.54
N ASP A 310 -11.25 -22.77 -6.72
CA ASP A 310 -11.14 -23.96 -5.87
C ASP A 310 -10.72 -23.61 -4.43
N LEU A 311 -10.00 -22.51 -4.22
CA LEU A 311 -9.62 -22.04 -2.88
C LEU A 311 -10.83 -21.50 -2.12
N PHE A 312 -11.66 -20.69 -2.76
CA PHE A 312 -12.87 -20.15 -2.14
C PHE A 312 -13.98 -21.20 -1.97
N ALA A 313 -14.06 -22.18 -2.90
CA ALA A 313 -14.99 -23.29 -2.81
C ALA A 313 -14.72 -24.23 -1.61
N ALA A 314 -13.52 -24.19 -1.03
CA ALA A 314 -13.18 -24.94 0.19
C ALA A 314 -13.78 -24.32 1.47
N MET A 315 -14.11 -23.03 1.45
CA MET A 315 -14.72 -22.31 2.57
C MET A 315 -16.20 -22.71 2.73
N ARG A 316 -16.69 -22.68 3.97
CA ARG A 316 -18.10 -22.94 4.27
C ARG A 316 -18.97 -21.76 3.83
N TYR A 317 -20.22 -22.03 3.49
CA TYR A 317 -21.19 -21.00 3.14
C TYR A 317 -21.29 -19.94 4.25
N GLY A 318 -21.09 -18.66 3.88
CA GLY A 318 -21.17 -17.51 4.79
C GLY A 318 -19.91 -17.23 5.61
N GLU A 319 -18.87 -18.06 5.53
CA GLU A 319 -17.65 -17.91 6.35
C GLU A 319 -16.87 -16.63 6.02
N GLY A 320 -16.87 -16.20 4.78
CA GLY A 320 -16.26 -14.95 4.33
C GLY A 320 -17.19 -13.74 4.40
N SER A 321 -18.42 -13.85 4.92
CA SER A 321 -19.39 -12.75 4.93
C SER A 321 -19.12 -11.75 6.07
N ASP A 322 -19.42 -10.49 5.82
CA ASP A 322 -19.53 -9.40 6.78
C ASP A 322 -20.47 -8.30 6.27
N THR A 323 -20.88 -7.39 7.15
CA THR A 323 -21.87 -6.36 6.85
C THR A 323 -21.44 -5.38 5.76
N TRP A 324 -20.13 -5.14 5.60
CA TRP A 324 -19.60 -4.02 4.80
C TRP A 324 -18.92 -4.45 3.51
N SER A 325 -18.61 -5.73 3.37
CA SER A 325 -18.00 -6.26 2.14
C SER A 325 -18.97 -6.16 0.96
N ALA A 326 -18.42 -5.92 -0.23
CA ALA A 326 -19.18 -5.68 -1.47
C ALA A 326 -20.20 -4.54 -1.35
N ASN A 327 -19.96 -3.57 -0.45
CA ASN A 327 -20.81 -2.39 -0.31
C ASN A 327 -20.94 -1.69 -1.69
N PRO A 328 -22.19 -1.34 -2.13
CA PRO A 328 -22.40 -0.73 -3.44
C PRO A 328 -21.56 0.52 -3.70
N LEU A 329 -21.37 1.39 -2.70
CA LEU A 329 -20.48 2.56 -2.85
C LEU A 329 -19.02 2.15 -3.09
N SER A 330 -18.56 1.11 -2.40
CA SER A 330 -17.23 0.56 -2.60
C SER A 330 -17.07 -0.06 -3.99
N CYS A 331 -18.08 -0.80 -4.45
CA CYS A 331 -18.13 -1.36 -5.80
C CYS A 331 -18.13 -0.28 -6.88
N ALA A 332 -18.93 0.78 -6.69
CA ALA A 332 -18.95 1.95 -7.58
C ALA A 332 -17.57 2.65 -7.64
N ALA A 333 -16.87 2.76 -6.51
CA ALA A 333 -15.54 3.31 -6.44
C ALA A 333 -14.51 2.44 -7.20
N VAL A 334 -14.58 1.12 -7.07
CA VAL A 334 -13.75 0.18 -7.84
C VAL A 334 -14.01 0.33 -9.34
N LEU A 335 -15.29 0.34 -9.76
CA LEU A 335 -15.67 0.54 -11.15
C LEU A 335 -15.14 1.87 -11.72
N ALA A 336 -15.28 2.96 -10.96
CA ALA A 336 -14.76 4.26 -11.35
C ALA A 336 -13.22 4.28 -11.45
N THR A 337 -12.53 3.52 -10.58
CA THR A 337 -11.06 3.36 -10.64
C THR A 337 -10.66 2.58 -11.90
N LEU A 338 -11.32 1.46 -12.18
CA LEU A 338 -11.07 0.67 -13.40
C LEU A 338 -11.34 1.49 -14.68
N ASP A 339 -12.42 2.29 -14.70
CA ASP A 339 -12.73 3.18 -15.80
C ASP A 339 -11.63 4.23 -16.05
N GLU A 340 -11.09 4.82 -14.96
CA GLU A 340 -10.05 5.84 -15.07
C GLU A 340 -8.76 5.25 -15.65
N PHE A 341 -8.32 4.10 -15.17
CA PHE A 341 -7.15 3.41 -15.69
C PHE A 341 -7.31 2.94 -17.14
N ALA A 342 -8.53 2.57 -17.55
CA ALA A 342 -8.83 2.17 -18.92
C ALA A 342 -8.95 3.35 -19.90
N ALA A 343 -9.45 4.51 -19.44
CA ALA A 343 -9.81 5.64 -20.28
C ALA A 343 -8.75 6.75 -20.35
N SER A 344 -7.68 6.68 -19.53
CA SER A 344 -6.65 7.74 -19.44
C SER A 344 -5.24 7.20 -19.62
N ASP A 345 -4.30 8.10 -19.94
CA ASP A 345 -2.88 7.77 -20.07
C ASP A 345 -2.14 7.76 -18.71
N VAL A 346 -2.86 7.54 -17.59
CA VAL A 346 -2.30 7.62 -16.24
C VAL A 346 -1.07 6.70 -16.06
N MET A 347 -1.06 5.52 -16.69
CA MET A 347 0.07 4.60 -16.61
C MET A 347 1.29 5.10 -17.39
N ALA A 348 1.09 5.77 -18.53
CA ALA A 348 2.17 6.39 -19.28
C ALA A 348 2.77 7.56 -18.48
N GLN A 349 1.92 8.45 -17.98
CA GLN A 349 2.33 9.57 -17.12
C GLN A 349 3.06 9.07 -15.85
N ALA A 350 2.58 8.01 -15.21
CA ALA A 350 3.22 7.43 -14.04
C ALA A 350 4.63 6.92 -14.33
N ARG A 351 4.88 6.30 -15.49
CA ARG A 351 6.23 5.86 -15.89
C ARG A 351 7.19 7.03 -16.14
N GLU A 352 6.71 8.12 -16.74
CA GLU A 352 7.52 9.34 -16.91
C GLU A 352 7.81 10.00 -15.55
N LEU A 353 6.81 10.10 -14.69
CA LEU A 353 6.95 10.64 -13.35
C LEU A 353 7.94 9.80 -12.51
N ALA A 354 7.90 8.47 -12.63
CA ALA A 354 8.83 7.59 -11.93
C ALA A 354 10.29 7.92 -12.23
N GLN A 355 10.63 8.28 -13.48
CA GLN A 355 11.99 8.68 -13.85
C GLN A 355 12.39 10.02 -13.21
N VAL A 356 11.45 10.96 -13.07
CA VAL A 356 11.70 12.24 -12.38
C VAL A 356 11.94 12.00 -10.90
N ILE A 357 11.09 11.17 -10.27
CA ILE A 357 11.20 10.82 -8.85
C ILE A 357 12.53 10.10 -8.57
N GLU A 358 12.87 9.07 -9.36
CA GLU A 358 14.13 8.33 -9.20
C GLU A 358 15.34 9.28 -9.25
N ARG A 359 15.45 10.09 -10.30
CA ARG A 359 16.58 11.04 -10.45
C ARG A 359 16.68 12.02 -9.27
N GLY A 360 15.55 12.60 -8.86
CA GLY A 360 15.52 13.56 -7.76
C GLY A 360 15.88 12.92 -6.42
N LEU A 361 15.42 11.70 -6.15
CA LEU A 361 15.71 11.00 -4.91
C LEU A 361 17.15 10.47 -4.85
N LEU A 362 17.68 9.95 -5.96
CA LEU A 362 19.10 9.51 -6.02
C LEU A 362 20.06 10.64 -5.70
N ARG A 363 19.76 11.89 -6.09
CA ARG A 363 20.55 13.08 -5.72
C ARG A 363 20.66 13.29 -4.21
N LEU A 364 19.68 12.83 -3.42
CA LEU A 364 19.71 12.96 -1.97
C LEU A 364 20.86 12.14 -1.33
N THR A 365 21.40 11.14 -2.02
CA THR A 365 22.57 10.37 -1.53
C THR A 365 23.86 11.19 -1.42
N GLU A 366 23.90 12.38 -2.04
CA GLU A 366 25.00 13.34 -1.89
C GLU A 366 25.00 14.02 -0.50
N LEU A 367 23.89 13.93 0.24
CA LEU A 367 23.72 14.61 1.52
C LEU A 367 24.16 13.69 2.68
N PRO A 368 24.90 14.23 3.68
CA PRO A 368 25.32 13.45 4.85
C PRO A 368 24.14 12.86 5.67
N ALA A 369 22.96 13.45 5.54
CA ALA A 369 21.74 12.98 6.22
C ALA A 369 21.12 11.74 5.59
N VAL A 370 21.60 11.25 4.43
CA VAL A 370 21.01 10.14 3.68
C VAL A 370 22.04 9.03 3.49
N SER A 371 21.74 7.83 3.98
CA SER A 371 22.61 6.65 3.84
C SER A 371 22.32 5.83 2.58
N ALA A 372 21.05 5.75 2.17
CA ALA A 372 20.65 4.97 1.00
C ALA A 372 19.31 5.44 0.42
N VAL A 373 19.13 5.19 -0.87
CA VAL A 373 17.86 5.33 -1.57
C VAL A 373 17.53 4.03 -2.27
N ARG A 374 16.30 3.54 -2.13
CA ARG A 374 15.79 2.32 -2.76
C ARG A 374 14.33 2.45 -3.14
N GLY A 375 13.91 1.74 -4.15
CA GLY A 375 12.54 1.80 -4.64
C GLY A 375 12.43 1.45 -6.11
N GLU A 376 11.21 1.54 -6.63
CA GLU A 376 10.89 1.47 -8.05
C GLU A 376 9.55 2.13 -8.32
N GLY A 377 9.29 2.50 -9.57
CA GLY A 377 8.07 3.17 -9.95
C GLY A 377 7.82 4.43 -9.11
N LEU A 378 6.69 4.47 -8.42
CA LEU A 378 6.27 5.59 -7.58
C LEU A 378 6.16 5.21 -6.09
N VAL A 379 7.06 4.36 -5.62
CA VAL A 379 7.22 4.03 -4.21
C VAL A 379 8.70 3.85 -3.85
N TRP A 380 9.18 4.75 -3.00
CA TRP A 380 10.59 4.88 -2.67
C TRP A 380 10.80 5.01 -1.16
N GLY A 381 11.96 4.55 -0.70
CA GLY A 381 12.47 4.76 0.65
C GLY A 381 13.78 5.54 0.60
N VAL A 382 13.86 6.63 1.36
CA VAL A 382 15.09 7.39 1.60
C VAL A 382 15.52 7.10 3.03
N GLU A 383 16.57 6.31 3.20
CA GLU A 383 17.08 5.94 4.52
C GLU A 383 17.98 7.04 5.05
N CYS A 384 17.66 7.54 6.24
CA CYS A 384 18.45 8.58 6.91
C CYS A 384 19.69 7.97 7.56
N ALA A 385 20.75 8.80 7.65
CA ALA A 385 21.99 8.54 8.37
C ALA A 385 22.03 9.33 9.68
N ALA A 386 22.82 8.86 10.63
CA ALA A 386 23.17 9.67 11.80
C ALA A 386 24.06 10.86 11.39
N VAL A 387 23.80 12.05 11.98
CA VAL A 387 24.55 13.29 11.70
C VAL A 387 24.96 13.96 13.01
N GLY A 388 26.25 14.09 13.24
CA GLY A 388 26.78 14.60 14.50
C GLY A 388 26.34 13.74 15.68
N ALA A 389 25.68 14.35 16.66
CA ALA A 389 25.15 13.65 17.84
C ALA A 389 23.72 13.11 17.64
N ARG A 390 23.09 13.35 16.48
CA ARG A 390 21.71 12.89 16.20
C ARG A 390 21.72 11.48 15.62
N SER A 391 20.85 10.62 16.15
CA SER A 391 20.61 9.29 15.58
C SER A 391 19.96 9.38 14.18
N ALA A 392 19.98 8.31 13.41
CA ALA A 392 19.30 8.23 12.10
C ALA A 392 17.78 8.45 12.24
N GLU A 393 17.21 8.00 13.35
CA GLU A 393 15.78 8.20 13.69
C GLU A 393 15.48 9.68 13.95
N ASP A 394 16.31 10.37 14.73
CA ASP A 394 16.17 11.81 14.99
C ASP A 394 16.32 12.63 13.71
N VAL A 395 17.26 12.25 12.83
CA VAL A 395 17.44 12.85 11.51
C VAL A 395 16.20 12.66 10.66
N ALA A 396 15.63 11.45 10.61
CA ALA A 396 14.42 11.19 9.84
C ALA A 396 13.21 11.99 10.35
N ILE A 397 13.04 12.10 11.67
CA ILE A 397 12.02 12.95 12.30
C ILE A 397 12.18 14.40 11.88
N GLU A 398 13.40 14.93 11.92
CA GLU A 398 13.69 16.30 11.52
C GLU A 398 13.49 16.54 10.03
N CYS A 399 13.85 15.56 9.15
CA CYS A 399 13.56 15.62 7.72
C CYS A 399 12.07 15.79 7.45
N VAL A 400 11.22 14.94 8.05
CA VAL A 400 9.75 15.04 7.89
C VAL A 400 9.25 16.40 8.39
N ARG A 401 9.75 16.87 9.53
CA ARG A 401 9.36 18.16 10.10
C ARG A 401 9.73 19.32 9.18
N ARG A 402 10.96 19.35 8.63
CA ARG A 402 11.40 20.41 7.70
C ARG A 402 10.64 20.39 6.40
N CYS A 403 10.42 19.22 5.82
CA CYS A 403 9.58 19.07 4.64
C CYS A 403 8.17 19.63 4.88
N TYR A 404 7.57 19.35 6.04
CA TYR A 404 6.26 19.88 6.40
C TYR A 404 6.27 21.40 6.58
N LEU A 405 7.29 21.98 7.22
CA LEU A 405 7.39 23.43 7.40
C LEU A 405 7.65 24.16 6.08
N GLY A 406 8.39 23.54 5.17
CA GLY A 406 8.70 24.09 3.85
C GLY A 406 9.90 25.02 3.82
N ASP A 407 10.22 25.49 2.62
CA ASP A 407 11.30 26.45 2.36
C ASP A 407 10.81 27.90 2.33
N ASP A 408 11.75 28.86 2.16
CA ASP A 408 11.47 30.29 2.10
C ASP A 408 10.58 30.71 0.90
N ARG A 409 10.40 29.82 -0.09
CA ARG A 409 9.48 30.01 -1.21
C ARG A 409 8.08 29.45 -0.90
N GLY A 410 7.86 28.89 0.29
CA GLY A 410 6.60 28.28 0.69
C GLY A 410 6.34 26.89 0.11
N ARG A 411 7.37 26.22 -0.45
CA ARG A 411 7.24 24.85 -0.94
C ARG A 411 7.32 23.87 0.23
N ALA A 412 6.17 23.40 0.67
CA ALA A 412 6.04 22.46 1.78
C ALA A 412 5.58 21.10 1.27
N ILE A 413 6.08 20.02 1.89
CA ILE A 413 5.89 18.64 1.44
C ILE A 413 5.27 17.83 2.57
N HIS A 414 4.16 17.18 2.27
CA HIS A 414 3.56 16.20 3.18
C HIS A 414 4.20 14.83 2.99
N LEU A 415 4.87 14.37 4.05
CA LEU A 415 5.39 13.01 4.20
C LEU A 415 4.71 12.32 5.39
N LEU A 416 4.65 11.02 5.36
CA LEU A 416 4.28 10.21 6.52
C LEU A 416 5.41 10.17 7.55
N GLY A 417 5.13 9.69 8.75
CA GLY A 417 6.17 9.38 9.74
C GLY A 417 7.16 8.33 9.19
N PRO A 418 8.43 8.35 9.66
CA PRO A 418 9.46 7.44 9.16
C PRO A 418 9.08 5.97 9.34
N LEU A 419 9.36 5.15 8.30
CA LEU A 419 9.24 3.70 8.35
C LEU A 419 10.46 3.10 9.05
N ALA A 420 10.27 2.00 9.77
CA ALA A 420 11.35 1.34 10.51
C ALA A 420 12.23 2.35 11.28
N GLY A 421 11.63 3.42 11.78
CA GLY A 421 12.26 4.49 12.54
C GLY A 421 13.03 5.52 11.71
N LYS A 422 13.62 5.16 10.59
CA LYS A 422 14.62 6.01 9.89
C LYS A 422 14.43 6.16 8.38
N VAL A 423 13.37 5.61 7.78
CA VAL A 423 13.16 5.65 6.33
C VAL A 423 12.00 6.57 5.96
N LEU A 424 12.29 7.62 5.20
CA LEU A 424 11.27 8.48 4.61
C LEU A 424 10.66 7.76 3.41
N ARG A 425 9.33 7.58 3.41
CA ARG A 425 8.64 7.03 2.25
C ARG A 425 8.18 8.15 1.32
N VAL A 426 8.52 8.01 0.04
CA VAL A 426 8.10 8.90 -1.04
C VAL A 426 7.23 8.10 -2.00
N SER A 427 5.95 8.46 -2.05
CA SER A 427 4.93 7.78 -2.87
C SER A 427 3.85 8.78 -3.32
N PRO A 428 4.18 9.70 -4.25
CA PRO A 428 3.22 10.70 -4.71
C PRO A 428 2.07 10.06 -5.50
N PRO A 429 0.95 10.76 -5.72
CA PRO A 429 -0.06 10.35 -6.70
C PRO A 429 0.56 10.13 -8.08
N LEU A 430 0.04 9.13 -8.82
CA LEU A 430 0.52 8.82 -10.19
C LEU A 430 0.31 9.98 -11.17
N THR A 431 -0.59 10.88 -10.82
CA THR A 431 -1.03 12.03 -11.61
C THR A 431 -0.32 13.33 -11.22
N MET A 432 0.74 13.29 -10.40
CA MET A 432 1.51 14.48 -10.06
C MET A 432 2.19 15.05 -11.33
N PRO A 433 2.06 16.36 -11.63
CA PRO A 433 2.73 16.95 -12.78
C PRO A 433 4.25 16.87 -12.68
N LEU A 434 4.93 16.52 -13.80
CA LEU A 434 6.37 16.26 -13.83
C LEU A 434 7.22 17.45 -13.36
N ASN A 435 6.87 18.65 -13.82
CA ASN A 435 7.55 19.88 -13.45
C ASN A 435 7.39 20.21 -11.96
N GLU A 436 6.20 19.95 -11.39
CA GLU A 436 5.94 20.15 -9.97
C GLU A 436 6.69 19.12 -9.11
N ALA A 437 6.70 17.85 -9.54
CA ALA A 437 7.50 16.82 -8.89
C ALA A 437 8.99 17.21 -8.84
N ALA A 438 9.55 17.68 -9.94
CA ALA A 438 10.94 18.14 -10.00
C ALA A 438 11.20 19.33 -9.06
N ASP A 439 10.32 20.33 -9.06
CA ASP A 439 10.44 21.52 -8.20
C ASP A 439 10.37 21.17 -6.71
N TYR A 440 9.46 20.27 -6.30
CA TYR A 440 9.38 19.82 -4.91
C TYR A 440 10.52 18.88 -4.50
N LEU A 441 11.10 18.10 -5.41
CA LEU A 441 12.31 17.31 -5.13
C LEU A 441 13.52 18.22 -4.93
N ASP A 442 13.65 19.31 -5.68
CA ASP A 442 14.66 20.34 -5.45
C ASP A 442 14.47 21.03 -4.09
N ALA A 443 13.22 21.31 -3.71
CA ALA A 443 12.92 21.83 -2.39
C ALA A 443 13.31 20.84 -1.28
N MET A 444 12.99 19.54 -1.46
CA MET A 444 13.38 18.47 -0.51
C MET A 444 14.90 18.41 -0.36
N TYR A 445 15.66 18.44 -1.46
CA TYR A 445 17.13 18.47 -1.41
C TYR A 445 17.64 19.65 -0.59
N GLY A 446 17.16 20.87 -0.86
CA GLY A 446 17.55 22.07 -0.12
C GLY A 446 17.23 21.99 1.37
N LEU A 447 16.02 21.48 1.72
CA LEU A 447 15.59 21.33 3.11
C LEU A 447 16.44 20.29 3.88
N LEU A 448 16.74 19.15 3.24
CA LEU A 448 17.57 18.11 3.85
C LEU A 448 19.04 18.53 3.96
N ALA A 449 19.57 19.29 3.01
CA ALA A 449 20.95 19.80 3.06
C ALA A 449 21.21 20.67 4.31
N THR A 450 20.20 21.36 4.83
CA THR A 450 20.34 22.17 6.04
C THR A 450 20.47 21.33 7.34
N ILE A 451 20.26 20.00 7.29
CA ILE A 451 20.34 19.13 8.48
C ILE A 451 21.80 18.82 8.86
N ALA A 452 22.71 18.86 7.91
CA ALA A 452 24.13 18.57 8.10
C ALA A 452 24.92 19.73 8.75
N SER A 453 24.32 20.88 8.86
CA SER A 453 24.86 22.06 9.55
C SER A 453 24.15 22.19 10.92
#